data_0115f91360efeaa70436c739ec2ae5b8
#
_entry.id   0115f91360efeaa70436c739ec2ae5b8
#
_cell.length_a   1.000
_cell.length_b   1.000
_cell.length_c   1.000
_cell.angle_alpha   90.00
_cell.angle_beta   90.00
_cell.angle_gamma   90.00
#
_symmetry.space_group_name_H-M   'P 1'
#
loop_
_entity.id
_entity.type
_entity.pdbx_description
1 polymer ?
#
loop_
_entity_poly.entity_id
_entity_poly.type
_entity_poly.pdbx_seq_one_letter_code
_entity_poly.pdbx_strand_id
1 'polypeptide(L)'
;MKGAGRIAVLALLVCCIGSGCNNKKEGEPDLLSSFSMNRDENLVVIANRDEIEDKDEFARLLVRMCKENSFQSIKFSTDRGYATSLDMRVYLWRDEVEGNDPVMTVEYKPEEWNPDYDIINNPEEFRLYVDGELVEYE
;
A
#
# COMPACT_ATOMS: atom_id res chain seq x y z
N MET A 1 33.50 19.51 -22.73
CA MET A 1 32.98 19.33 -22.67
C MET A 1 32.13 19.31 -22.51
N LYS A 2 32.16 19.46 -22.55
CA LYS A 2 31.26 19.29 -22.42
C LYS A 2 30.39 18.89 -22.52
N GLY A 3 30.30 18.86 -22.75
CA GLY A 3 29.45 18.22 -22.94
C GLY A 3 28.74 17.84 -22.84
N ALA A 4 28.98 17.70 -23.14
CA ALA A 4 28.21 17.00 -23.16
C ALA A 4 27.52 16.65 -22.61
N GLY A 5 27.70 16.70 -22.45
CA GLY A 5 27.04 16.01 -22.07
C GLY A 5 26.11 16.19 -21.68
N ARG A 6 26.03 16.40 -21.94
CA ARG A 6 24.96 16.41 -21.78
C ARG A 6 24.00 15.98 -21.93
N ILE A 7 24.17 15.92 -22.52
CA ILE A 7 23.21 15.35 -22.78
C ILE A 7 22.62 14.54 -22.48
N ALA A 8 23.15 14.49 -22.59
CA ALA A 8 22.57 13.46 -22.41
C ALA A 8 21.80 13.31 -21.77
N VAL A 9 21.86 13.79 -21.70
CA VAL A 9 20.99 13.30 -21.22
C VAL A 9 19.99 13.20 -21.14
N LEU A 10 20.08 13.54 -21.76
CA LEU A 10 19.03 13.15 -21.83
C LEU A 10 18.46 12.39 -21.89
N ALA A 11 19.02 12.40 -22.20
CA ALA A 11 18.37 11.46 -22.40
C ALA A 11 17.83 10.94 -21.81
N LEU A 12 17.99 11.16 -21.75
CA LEU A 12 17.25 10.41 -21.32
C LEU A 12 16.23 10.41 -20.93
N LEU A 13 16.15 10.77 -21.22
CA LEU A 13 15.02 10.57 -21.09
C LEU A 13 14.24 10.02 -21.27
N VAL A 14 14.43 10.03 -21.71
CA VAL A 14 13.55 9.40 -22.02
C VAL A 14 12.97 8.64 -21.95
N CYS A 15 13.23 8.54 -22.30
CA CYS A 15 12.62 7.71 -22.43
C CYS A 15 11.86 7.30 -22.03
N CYS A 16 11.78 7.35 -21.93
CA CYS A 16 11.00 6.76 -21.60
C CYS A 16 10.03 6.74 -21.64
N ILE A 17 9.96 7.06 -21.87
CA ILE A 17 9.05 6.99 -21.93
C ILE A 17 8.35 6.21 -22.34
N GLY A 18 8.50 6.15 -22.59
CA GLY A 18 7.86 5.48 -22.97
C GLY A 18 7.48 4.54 -22.89
N SER A 19 7.77 4.23 -23.07
CA SER A 19 7.47 3.24 -23.06
C SER A 19 6.57 2.93 -22.35
N GLY A 20 6.44 3.41 -21.83
CA GLY A 20 5.66 2.96 -21.08
C GLY A 20 4.47 2.62 -21.37
N CYS A 21 4.23 2.60 -22.11
CA CYS A 21 3.14 2.38 -22.35
C CYS A 21 2.55 1.34 -21.89
N ASN A 22 2.93 0.73 -21.13
CA ASN A 22 2.29 -0.28 -20.77
C ASN A 22 1.12 -0.09 -20.04
N ASN A 23 0.41 -1.02 -19.73
CA ASN A 23 -0.84 -0.99 -19.12
C ASN A 23 -0.76 -0.99 -17.66
N LYS A 24 0.39 -1.30 -17.09
CA LYS A 24 0.55 -1.34 -15.64
C LYS A 24 0.89 0.03 -15.12
N LYS A 25 0.25 0.41 -14.02
CA LYS A 25 0.55 1.67 -13.39
C LYS A 25 1.58 1.43 -12.34
N GLU A 26 2.81 1.47 -12.72
CA GLU A 26 3.90 1.18 -11.82
C GLU A 26 3.92 2.14 -10.68
N GLY A 27 4.13 1.62 -9.50
CA GLY A 27 4.33 2.45 -8.33
C GLY A 27 3.08 2.87 -7.59
N GLU A 28 1.93 2.67 -8.17
CA GLU A 28 0.68 3.05 -7.50
C GLU A 28 -0.03 1.79 -7.02
N PRO A 29 -0.06 1.53 -5.72
CA PRO A 29 -0.70 0.31 -5.23
C PRO A 29 -2.21 0.35 -5.37
N ASP A 30 -2.80 -0.82 -5.44
CA ASP A 30 -4.24 -0.95 -5.53
C ASP A 30 -4.65 -2.20 -4.76
N LEU A 31 -5.94 -2.37 -4.57
CA LEU A 31 -6.46 -3.53 -3.85
C LEU A 31 -7.01 -4.54 -4.84
N LEU A 32 -6.64 -5.78 -4.65
CA LEU A 32 -7.22 -6.87 -5.41
C LEU A 32 -8.49 -7.37 -4.75
N SER A 33 -8.51 -7.42 -3.42
CA SER A 33 -9.70 -7.87 -2.71
C SER A 33 -9.72 -7.28 -1.32
N SER A 34 -10.91 -7.24 -0.75
CA SER A 34 -11.08 -6.85 0.65
C SER A 34 -12.14 -7.75 1.26
N PHE A 35 -11.93 -8.08 2.52
CA PHE A 35 -12.87 -8.90 3.27
C PHE A 35 -13.01 -8.29 4.66
N SER A 36 -14.23 -7.93 5.01
CA SER A 36 -14.51 -7.30 6.30
C SER A 36 -15.13 -8.30 7.24
N MET A 37 -14.62 -8.32 8.49
CA MET A 37 -15.22 -9.09 9.53
C MET A 37 -15.56 -8.09 10.59
N ASN A 38 -16.83 -7.79 10.71
CA ASN A 38 -17.32 -6.62 11.42
C ASN A 38 -16.73 -5.39 10.76
N ARG A 39 -15.77 -4.75 11.37
CA ARG A 39 -15.09 -3.64 10.71
C ARG A 39 -13.58 -3.84 10.67
N ASP A 40 -13.15 -5.06 10.92
CA ASP A 40 -11.76 -5.42 10.70
C ASP A 40 -11.59 -5.75 9.24
N GLU A 41 -10.65 -5.08 8.57
CA GLU A 41 -10.48 -5.21 7.13
C GLU A 41 -9.28 -6.08 6.82
N ASN A 42 -9.51 -7.09 6.00
CA ASN A 42 -8.45 -7.96 5.49
C ASN A 42 -8.29 -7.70 4.01
N LEU A 43 -7.12 -7.25 3.61
CA LEU A 43 -6.91 -6.74 2.28
C LEU A 43 -5.80 -7.49 1.56
N VAL A 44 -5.98 -7.68 0.26
CA VAL A 44 -4.91 -8.14 -0.62
C VAL A 44 -4.50 -6.95 -1.47
N VAL A 45 -3.25 -6.55 -1.36
CA VAL A 45 -2.72 -5.36 -1.99
C VAL A 45 -1.78 -5.76 -3.11
N ILE A 46 -1.89 -5.08 -4.24
CA ILE A 46 -0.96 -5.23 -5.36
C ILE A 46 -0.12 -3.97 -5.40
N ALA A 47 1.17 -4.13 -5.25
CA ALA A 47 2.07 -2.97 -5.21
C ALA A 47 2.24 -2.30 -6.56
N ASN A 48 2.13 -3.08 -7.63
CA ASN A 48 2.29 -2.59 -9.00
C ASN A 48 3.68 -2.02 -9.24
N ARG A 49 4.69 -2.72 -8.70
CA ARG A 49 6.09 -2.33 -8.89
C ARG A 49 6.95 -3.58 -8.75
N ASP A 50 8.15 -3.51 -9.28
CA ASP A 50 9.04 -4.67 -9.29
C ASP A 50 9.65 -4.96 -7.95
N GLU A 51 9.78 -3.97 -7.10
CA GLU A 51 10.31 -4.21 -5.76
C GLU A 51 9.86 -3.08 -4.84
N ILE A 52 9.83 -3.37 -3.56
CA ILE A 52 9.50 -2.41 -2.52
C ILE A 52 10.79 -2.13 -1.77
N GLU A 53 11.40 -0.98 -2.05
CA GLU A 53 12.71 -0.69 -1.49
C GLU A 53 12.64 -0.32 -0.03
N ASP A 54 11.60 0.39 0.37
CA ASP A 54 11.44 0.82 1.75
C ASP A 54 10.09 0.32 2.23
N LYS A 55 10.09 -0.82 2.91
CA LYS A 55 8.85 -1.45 3.34
C LYS A 55 8.09 -0.60 4.34
N ASP A 56 8.81 0.08 5.22
CA ASP A 56 8.15 0.89 6.24
C ASP A 56 7.43 2.06 5.60
N GLU A 57 8.07 2.71 4.66
CA GLU A 57 7.46 3.83 3.96
C GLU A 57 6.27 3.37 3.12
N PHE A 58 6.42 2.21 2.47
CA PHE A 58 5.32 1.66 1.67
C PHE A 58 4.12 1.31 2.56
N ALA A 59 4.40 0.76 3.74
CA ALA A 59 3.33 0.45 4.68
C ALA A 59 2.60 1.71 5.12
N ARG A 60 3.33 2.79 5.39
CA ARG A 60 2.71 4.06 5.77
C ARG A 60 1.83 4.59 4.65
N LEU A 61 2.29 4.44 3.41
CA LEU A 61 1.49 4.84 2.27
C LEU A 61 0.19 4.05 2.22
N LEU A 62 0.25 2.73 2.42
CA LEU A 62 -0.96 1.91 2.36
C LEU A 62 -1.96 2.31 3.44
N VAL A 63 -1.47 2.56 4.66
CA VAL A 63 -2.38 2.98 5.73
C VAL A 63 -3.03 4.31 5.38
N ARG A 64 -2.25 5.24 4.84
CA ARG A 64 -2.80 6.53 4.45
C ARG A 64 -3.86 6.38 3.37
N MET A 65 -3.62 5.50 2.39
CA MET A 65 -4.60 5.28 1.34
C MET A 65 -5.88 4.64 1.89
N CYS A 66 -5.75 3.78 2.89
CA CYS A 66 -6.93 3.24 3.56
C CYS A 66 -7.71 4.33 4.26
N LYS A 67 -7.02 5.22 4.96
CA LYS A 67 -7.70 6.31 5.67
C LYS A 67 -8.39 7.26 4.71
N GLU A 68 -7.77 7.49 3.57
CA GLU A 68 -8.34 8.39 2.57
C GLU A 68 -9.32 7.70 1.64
N ASN A 69 -9.41 6.37 1.72
CA ASN A 69 -10.27 5.57 0.86
C ASN A 69 -9.94 5.85 -0.60
N SER A 70 -8.64 5.87 -0.91
CA SER A 70 -8.18 6.36 -2.21
C SER A 70 -7.70 5.29 -3.16
N PHE A 71 -7.87 4.00 -2.82
CA PHE A 71 -7.56 2.94 -3.77
C PHE A 71 -8.54 3.02 -4.94
N GLN A 72 -8.05 2.65 -6.12
CA GLN A 72 -8.85 2.85 -7.31
C GLN A 72 -9.89 1.76 -7.51
N SER A 73 -9.53 0.52 -7.28
CA SER A 73 -10.40 -0.61 -7.63
C SER A 73 -11.47 -0.91 -6.60
N ILE A 74 -11.21 -0.63 -5.34
CA ILE A 74 -12.14 -0.96 -4.26
C ILE A 74 -12.27 0.23 -3.35
N LYS A 75 -13.50 0.61 -3.07
CA LYS A 75 -13.78 1.65 -2.08
C LYS A 75 -14.45 1.02 -0.88
N PHE A 76 -14.03 1.44 0.31
CA PHE A 76 -14.62 0.93 1.53
C PHE A 76 -15.94 1.62 1.80
N SER A 77 -16.89 0.83 2.28
CA SER A 77 -18.13 1.41 2.76
C SER A 77 -17.91 1.96 4.16
N THR A 78 -18.37 3.17 4.41
CA THR A 78 -18.27 3.78 5.73
C THR A 78 -19.62 3.91 6.39
N ASP A 79 -20.62 3.19 5.88
CA ASP A 79 -21.99 3.30 6.40
C ASP A 79 -22.07 2.89 7.86
N ARG A 80 -21.26 1.95 8.28
CA ARG A 80 -21.27 1.46 9.66
C ARG A 80 -20.07 1.92 10.45
N GLY A 81 -19.33 2.89 9.93
CA GLY A 81 -18.15 3.42 10.59
C GLY A 81 -16.88 3.05 9.85
N TYR A 82 -15.77 3.49 10.39
CA TYR A 82 -14.48 3.26 9.77
C TYR A 82 -13.87 1.96 10.29
N ALA A 83 -12.83 1.49 9.63
CA ALA A 83 -12.21 0.23 9.97
C ALA A 83 -11.66 0.24 11.40
N THR A 84 -11.82 -0.89 12.09
CA THR A 84 -11.29 -1.06 13.43
C THR A 84 -9.91 -1.69 13.42
N SER A 85 -9.47 -2.24 12.30
CA SER A 85 -8.10 -2.71 12.11
C SER A 85 -7.88 -2.96 10.64
N LEU A 86 -6.61 -2.95 10.24
CA LEU A 86 -6.23 -3.25 8.87
C LEU A 86 -5.21 -4.38 8.90
N ASP A 87 -5.42 -5.39 8.05
CA ASP A 87 -4.50 -6.51 7.91
C ASP A 87 -4.28 -6.69 6.41
N MET A 88 -3.09 -6.44 5.94
CA MET A 88 -2.83 -6.41 4.51
C MET A 88 -1.74 -7.39 4.13
N ARG A 89 -1.99 -8.13 3.07
CA ARG A 89 -0.98 -8.97 2.45
C ARG A 89 -0.63 -8.35 1.11
N VAL A 90 0.65 -8.11 0.88
CA VAL A 90 1.12 -7.34 -0.26
C VAL A 90 1.84 -8.26 -1.24
N TYR A 91 1.45 -8.15 -2.51
CA TYR A 91 2.11 -8.85 -3.62
C TYR A 91 2.58 -7.79 -4.60
N LEU A 92 3.65 -8.10 -5.34
CA LEU A 92 4.17 -7.10 -6.26
C LEU A 92 3.26 -6.90 -7.46
N TRP A 93 2.78 -8.01 -8.03
CA TRP A 93 1.95 -7.94 -9.22
C TRP A 93 0.75 -8.87 -9.07
N ARG A 94 -0.31 -8.56 -9.80
CA ARG A 94 -1.56 -9.32 -9.69
C ARG A 94 -1.37 -10.80 -9.97
N ASP A 95 -0.54 -11.13 -10.95
CA ASP A 95 -0.39 -12.53 -11.32
C ASP A 95 0.50 -13.31 -10.35
N GLU A 96 1.02 -12.67 -9.33
CA GLU A 96 1.83 -13.36 -8.32
C GLU A 96 1.02 -13.77 -7.10
N VAL A 97 -0.27 -13.42 -7.06
CA VAL A 97 -1.06 -13.68 -5.85
C VAL A 97 -1.31 -15.16 -5.66
N GLU A 98 -1.56 -15.89 -6.74
CA GLU A 98 -1.82 -17.31 -6.64
C GLU A 98 -0.51 -18.07 -6.62
N GLY A 99 -0.37 -18.93 -5.61
CA GLY A 99 0.78 -19.80 -5.54
C GLY A 99 2.03 -19.21 -4.92
N ASN A 100 1.96 -17.96 -4.48
CA ASN A 100 3.13 -17.32 -3.88
C ASN A 100 2.76 -16.72 -2.53
N ASP A 101 3.76 -16.58 -1.70
CA ASP A 101 3.58 -15.87 -0.43
C ASP A 101 3.64 -14.37 -0.68
N PRO A 102 3.00 -13.58 0.16
CA PRO A 102 3.13 -12.13 0.02
C PRO A 102 4.57 -11.69 0.27
N VAL A 103 4.98 -10.61 -0.37
CA VAL A 103 6.33 -10.10 -0.18
C VAL A 103 6.45 -9.34 1.12
N MET A 104 5.33 -8.89 1.68
CA MET A 104 5.33 -8.29 3.01
C MET A 104 3.91 -8.30 3.54
N THR A 105 3.79 -8.18 4.85
CA THR A 105 2.49 -8.01 5.49
C THR A 105 2.50 -6.71 6.27
N VAL A 106 1.32 -6.10 6.37
CA VAL A 106 1.15 -4.84 7.09
C VAL A 106 -0.06 -4.97 7.99
N GLU A 107 0.11 -4.62 9.25
CA GLU A 107 -1.02 -4.57 10.18
C GLU A 107 -1.06 -3.21 10.81
N TYR A 108 -2.25 -2.66 10.93
CA TYR A 108 -2.46 -1.38 11.59
C TYR A 108 -3.61 -1.59 12.56
N LYS A 109 -3.31 -1.64 13.85
CA LYS A 109 -4.28 -2.07 14.85
C LYS A 109 -3.89 -1.53 16.21
N PRO A 110 -4.85 -1.43 17.13
CA PRO A 110 -4.50 -1.04 18.50
C PRO A 110 -3.76 -2.16 19.20
N GLU A 111 -3.01 -1.80 20.23
CA GLU A 111 -2.33 -2.83 21.03
C GLU A 111 -3.33 -3.76 21.67
N GLU A 112 -4.43 -3.23 22.17
CA GLU A 112 -5.50 -4.04 22.72
C GLU A 112 -6.76 -3.74 21.94
N TRP A 113 -7.35 -4.76 21.40
CA TRP A 113 -8.53 -4.59 20.57
C TRP A 113 -9.64 -3.89 21.33
N ASN A 114 -10.26 -2.93 20.69
CA ASN A 114 -11.37 -2.19 21.28
C ASN A 114 -12.32 -1.83 20.15
N PRO A 115 -13.59 -2.27 20.22
CA PRO A 115 -14.51 -2.01 19.10
C PRO A 115 -14.88 -0.54 18.94
N ASP A 116 -14.56 0.29 19.93
CA ASP A 116 -14.83 1.70 19.83
C ASP A 116 -13.75 2.50 19.14
N TYR A 117 -12.62 1.88 18.85
CA TYR A 117 -11.52 2.56 18.17
C TYR A 117 -11.60 2.32 16.67
N ASP A 118 -11.36 3.36 15.89
CA ASP A 118 -11.26 3.19 14.44
C ASP A 118 -10.10 4.02 13.90
N ILE A 119 -9.71 3.73 12.67
CA ILE A 119 -8.48 4.28 12.10
C ILE A 119 -8.56 5.78 11.86
N ILE A 120 -9.76 6.34 11.84
CA ILE A 120 -9.95 7.76 11.56
C ILE A 120 -10.07 8.57 12.84
N ASN A 121 -10.87 8.08 13.80
CA ASN A 121 -11.18 8.86 14.98
C ASN A 121 -10.20 8.64 16.13
N ASN A 122 -9.48 7.51 16.11
CA ASN A 122 -8.59 7.16 17.22
C ASN A 122 -7.21 6.77 16.74
N PRO A 123 -6.58 7.54 15.83
CA PRO A 123 -5.29 7.12 15.26
C PRO A 123 -4.19 6.98 16.31
N GLU A 124 -4.30 7.71 17.41
CA GLU A 124 -3.27 7.65 18.45
C GLU A 124 -3.26 6.30 19.17
N GLU A 125 -4.33 5.52 19.05
CA GLU A 125 -4.40 4.20 19.67
C GLU A 125 -3.84 3.09 18.80
N PHE A 126 -3.54 3.40 17.54
CA PHE A 126 -3.13 2.38 16.58
C PHE A 126 -1.62 2.28 16.47
N ARG A 127 -1.16 1.08 16.15
CA ARG A 127 0.26 0.80 15.93
C ARG A 127 0.42 0.15 14.58
N LEU A 128 1.56 0.41 13.95
CA LEU A 128 1.87 -0.12 12.63
C LEU A 128 2.88 -1.25 12.77
N TYR A 129 2.59 -2.37 12.13
CA TYR A 129 3.49 -3.52 12.12
C TYR A 129 3.78 -3.90 10.68
N VAL A 130 5.05 -4.12 10.37
CA VAL A 130 5.48 -4.57 9.06
C VAL A 130 6.17 -5.89 9.26
N ASP A 131 5.68 -6.93 8.60
CA ASP A 131 6.19 -8.29 8.75
C ASP A 131 6.26 -8.69 10.22
N GLY A 132 5.26 -8.25 10.99
CA GLY A 132 5.15 -8.60 12.39
C GLY A 132 5.95 -7.74 13.35
N GLU A 133 6.68 -6.75 12.85
CA GLU A 133 7.52 -5.92 13.73
C GLU A 133 6.97 -4.51 13.81
N LEU A 134 6.99 -3.96 15.01
CA LEU A 134 6.48 -2.62 15.27
C LEU A 134 7.32 -1.59 14.54
N VAL A 135 6.64 -0.69 13.83
CA VAL A 135 7.28 0.35 13.04
C VAL A 135 6.66 1.68 13.44
N GLU A 136 7.47 2.72 13.48
CA GLU A 136 6.95 4.03 13.77
C GLU A 136 6.08 4.51 12.63
N TYR A 137 4.88 4.96 12.94
CA TYR A 137 3.96 5.37 11.89
C TYR A 137 4.33 6.75 11.35
N GLU A 138 4.80 7.62 12.20
CA GLU A 138 5.18 8.94 11.76
C GLU A 138 6.62 9.26 11.91
#